data_06af2b018aeb174da7741d1bac948909
#
_entry.id   06af2b018aeb174da7741d1bac948909
#
_cell.length_a   1.000
_cell.length_b   1.000
_cell.length_c   1.000
_cell.angle_alpha   90.00
_cell.angle_beta   90.00
_cell.angle_gamma   90.00
#
_symmetry.space_group_name_H-M   'P 1'
#
loop_
_entity.id
_entity.type
_entity.pdbx_description
1 polymer ?
#
loop_
_entity_poly.entity_id
_entity_poly.type
_entity_poly.pdbx_seq_one_letter_code
_entity_poly.pdbx_strand_id
1 'polypeptide(L)'
;MDAAALLAVVRAELGPVERRLAEHRYLAELEAGRVPLEALRAFAGEQRAIITSDRRSFEHLAQRFPQPPTGAFFREMAAGEAEALRLLEPFAAAVVLGDEYEPLAGCQAYPAYVAWLALNGSPAEVALAFLANLESWGRSCARMRDALRPRYGAAAVAFFDFFAAPSAAFEEQALALIATGKPASARRAARLLQAYELLYWDTLADGLH
;
A
#
# COMPACT_ATOMS: atom_id res chain seq x y z
N MET A 1 7.95 -12.98 22.58
CA MET A 1 8.62 -12.00 21.69
C MET A 1 7.75 -10.76 21.72
N ASP A 2 8.31 -9.61 22.04
CA ASP A 2 7.57 -8.36 21.98
C ASP A 2 7.28 -7.93 20.53
N ALA A 3 6.43 -6.93 20.34
CA ALA A 3 5.97 -6.51 19.02
C ALA A 3 7.09 -5.92 18.17
N ALA A 4 8.02 -5.15 18.77
CA ALA A 4 9.14 -4.55 18.06
C ALA A 4 10.14 -5.63 17.60
N ALA A 5 10.42 -6.61 18.44
CA ALA A 5 11.27 -7.76 18.07
C ALA A 5 10.59 -8.60 16.97
N LEU A 6 9.27 -8.77 17.01
CA LEU A 6 8.53 -9.45 15.94
C LEU A 6 8.63 -8.68 14.61
N LEU A 7 8.44 -7.36 14.63
CA LEU A 7 8.60 -6.52 13.45
C LEU A 7 10.01 -6.62 12.86
N ALA A 8 11.06 -6.57 13.70
CA ALA A 8 12.43 -6.70 13.25
C ALA A 8 12.70 -8.06 12.56
N VAL A 9 12.16 -9.16 13.12
CA VAL A 9 12.25 -10.50 12.50
C VAL A 9 11.55 -10.52 11.15
N VAL A 10 10.34 -9.95 11.07
CA VAL A 10 9.58 -9.90 9.81
C VAL A 10 10.29 -9.07 8.76
N ARG A 11 10.81 -7.89 9.09
CA ARG A 11 11.61 -7.06 8.17
C ARG A 11 12.83 -7.81 7.63
N ALA A 12 13.52 -8.57 8.49
CA ALA A 12 14.64 -9.41 8.04
C ALA A 12 14.22 -10.51 7.06
N GLU A 13 13.07 -11.16 7.31
CA GLU A 13 12.49 -12.18 6.43
C GLU A 13 12.03 -11.60 5.09
N LEU A 14 11.52 -10.39 5.07
CA LEU A 14 11.07 -9.69 3.86
C LEU A 14 12.22 -9.12 3.02
N GLY A 15 13.43 -9.04 3.55
CA GLY A 15 14.58 -8.45 2.89
C GLY A 15 14.81 -8.87 1.43
N PRO A 16 14.66 -10.17 1.05
CA PRO A 16 14.77 -10.57 -0.36
C PRO A 16 13.69 -9.97 -1.27
N VAL A 17 12.43 -9.88 -0.81
CA VAL A 17 11.33 -9.27 -1.57
C VAL A 17 11.50 -7.75 -1.63
N GLU A 18 11.88 -7.13 -0.52
CA GLU A 18 12.12 -5.68 -0.47
C GLU A 18 13.23 -5.23 -1.42
N ARG A 19 14.30 -6.02 -1.58
CA ARG A 19 15.33 -5.73 -2.60
C ARG A 19 14.75 -5.78 -4.01
N ARG A 20 13.92 -6.77 -4.34
CA ARG A 20 13.24 -6.85 -5.64
C ARG A 20 12.34 -5.63 -5.89
N LEU A 21 11.62 -5.17 -4.87
CA LEU A 21 10.80 -3.97 -4.95
C LEU A 21 11.65 -2.70 -5.13
N ALA A 22 12.73 -2.57 -4.38
CA ALA A 22 13.64 -1.43 -4.48
C ALA A 22 14.34 -1.34 -5.85
N GLU A 23 14.62 -2.48 -6.49
CA GLU A 23 15.26 -2.58 -7.80
C GLU A 23 14.25 -2.83 -8.94
N HIS A 24 12.95 -2.60 -8.68
CA HIS A 24 11.91 -3.01 -9.61
C HIS A 24 11.97 -2.25 -10.94
N ARG A 25 11.82 -3.00 -12.06
CA ARG A 25 11.92 -2.49 -13.43
C ARG A 25 10.98 -1.29 -13.67
N TYR A 26 9.75 -1.34 -13.20
CA TYR A 26 8.79 -0.24 -13.38
C TYR A 26 9.36 1.09 -12.86
N LEU A 27 9.93 1.09 -11.66
CA LEU A 27 10.52 2.29 -11.06
C LEU A 27 11.77 2.75 -11.80
N ALA A 28 12.61 1.84 -12.26
CA ALA A 28 13.79 2.16 -13.07
C ALA A 28 13.41 2.78 -14.42
N GLU A 29 12.40 2.24 -15.11
CA GLU A 29 11.88 2.79 -16.37
C GLU A 29 11.21 4.16 -16.14
N LEU A 30 10.53 4.35 -15.01
CA LEU A 30 9.92 5.62 -14.65
C LEU A 30 10.97 6.72 -14.44
N GLU A 31 12.02 6.44 -13.68
CA GLU A 31 13.13 7.36 -13.42
C GLU A 31 13.89 7.73 -14.70
N ALA A 32 13.96 6.80 -15.64
CA ALA A 32 14.53 7.02 -16.96
C ALA A 32 13.58 7.74 -17.95
N GLY A 33 12.35 8.06 -17.53
CA GLY A 33 11.35 8.73 -18.36
C GLY A 33 10.78 7.86 -19.48
N ARG A 34 10.88 6.53 -19.39
CA ARG A 34 10.46 5.60 -20.44
C ARG A 34 9.10 4.94 -20.20
N VAL A 35 8.46 5.20 -19.06
CA VAL A 35 7.11 4.69 -18.80
C VAL A 35 6.10 5.42 -19.69
N PRO A 36 5.34 4.71 -20.54
CA PRO A 36 4.35 5.33 -21.42
C PRO A 36 3.15 5.85 -20.62
N LEU A 37 2.39 6.78 -21.24
CA LEU A 37 1.23 7.40 -20.60
C LEU A 37 0.18 6.36 -20.19
N GLU A 38 -0.01 5.33 -21.02
CA GLU A 38 -0.94 4.24 -20.74
C GLU A 38 -0.60 3.48 -19.45
N ALA A 39 0.68 3.23 -19.20
CA ALA A 39 1.13 2.56 -17.98
C ALA A 39 1.00 3.46 -16.74
N LEU A 40 1.18 4.78 -16.88
CA LEU A 40 0.87 5.74 -15.82
C LEU A 40 -0.63 5.83 -15.54
N ARG A 41 -1.45 5.75 -16.59
CA ARG A 41 -2.91 5.69 -16.49
C ARG A 41 -3.35 4.41 -15.78
N ALA A 42 -2.75 3.26 -16.14
CA ALA A 42 -2.98 2.00 -15.46
C ALA A 42 -2.61 2.10 -13.97
N PHE A 43 -1.45 2.65 -13.62
CA PHE A 43 -1.09 2.88 -12.22
C PHE A 43 -2.16 3.69 -11.47
N ALA A 44 -2.65 4.80 -12.04
CA ALA A 44 -3.68 5.63 -11.40
C ALA A 44 -5.00 4.87 -11.23
N GLY A 45 -5.41 4.09 -12.22
CA GLY A 45 -6.62 3.28 -12.18
C GLY A 45 -6.55 2.16 -11.14
N GLU A 46 -5.41 1.47 -11.06
CA GLU A 46 -5.17 0.45 -10.05
C GLU A 46 -5.18 1.04 -8.63
N GLN A 47 -4.52 2.17 -8.43
CA GLN A 47 -4.51 2.82 -7.11
C GLN A 47 -5.92 3.29 -6.70
N ARG A 48 -6.73 3.83 -7.62
CA ARG A 48 -8.12 4.17 -7.33
C ARG A 48 -8.94 2.94 -6.88
N ALA A 49 -8.76 1.80 -7.54
CA ALA A 49 -9.44 0.55 -7.20
C ALA A 49 -8.97 -0.01 -5.85
N ILE A 50 -7.65 -0.05 -5.61
CA ILE A 50 -7.03 -0.54 -4.37
C ILE A 50 -7.50 0.31 -3.19
N ILE A 51 -7.31 1.62 -3.23
CA ILE A 51 -7.66 2.55 -2.14
C ILE A 51 -9.15 2.46 -1.81
N THR A 52 -10.01 2.37 -2.83
CA THR A 52 -11.46 2.23 -2.63
C THR A 52 -11.81 0.92 -1.91
N SER A 53 -11.15 -0.18 -2.26
CA SER A 53 -11.33 -1.48 -1.62
C SER A 53 -10.78 -1.50 -0.20
N ASP A 54 -9.57 -0.97 0.01
CA ASP A 54 -8.89 -0.99 1.30
C ASP A 54 -9.62 -0.12 2.32
N ARG A 55 -10.11 1.06 1.90
CA ARG A 55 -10.99 1.88 2.73
C ARG A 55 -12.18 1.10 3.26
N ARG A 56 -12.89 0.37 2.39
CA ARG A 56 -14.05 -0.46 2.78
C ARG A 56 -13.63 -1.58 3.74
N SER A 57 -12.48 -2.18 3.50
CA SER A 57 -11.91 -3.22 4.35
C SER A 57 -11.59 -2.70 5.75
N PHE A 58 -11.03 -1.49 5.87
CA PHE A 58 -10.75 -0.85 7.17
C PHE A 58 -12.03 -0.38 7.86
N GLU A 59 -13.02 0.14 7.14
CA GLU A 59 -14.35 0.44 7.70
C GLU A 59 -15.01 -0.83 8.27
N HIS A 60 -14.89 -1.97 7.59
CA HIS A 60 -15.38 -3.26 8.07
C HIS A 60 -14.62 -3.73 9.32
N LEU A 61 -13.30 -3.60 9.34
CA LEU A 61 -12.49 -3.93 10.53
C LEU A 61 -12.85 -3.05 11.73
N ALA A 62 -13.10 -1.76 11.52
CA ALA A 62 -13.54 -0.86 12.58
C ALA A 62 -14.90 -1.25 13.16
N GLN A 63 -15.81 -1.80 12.34
CA GLN A 63 -17.10 -2.33 12.79
C GLN A 63 -16.95 -3.69 13.48
N ARG A 64 -16.09 -4.55 12.96
CA ARG A 64 -15.82 -5.89 13.50
C ARG A 64 -15.10 -5.82 14.86
N PHE A 65 -14.26 -4.82 15.07
CA PHE A 65 -13.47 -4.58 16.28
C PHE A 65 -13.69 -3.16 16.83
N PRO A 66 -14.90 -2.82 17.30
CA PRO A 66 -15.28 -1.42 17.58
C PRO A 66 -14.59 -0.81 18.79
N GLN A 67 -14.05 -1.63 19.70
CA GLN A 67 -13.49 -1.18 20.97
C GLN A 67 -12.14 -0.45 20.78
N PRO A 68 -11.88 0.64 21.53
CA PRO A 68 -10.57 1.28 21.55
C PRO A 68 -9.50 0.34 22.16
N PRO A 69 -8.25 0.43 21.71
CA PRO A 69 -7.74 1.32 20.65
C PRO A 69 -8.01 0.80 19.23
N THR A 70 -8.39 -0.47 19.05
CA THR A 70 -8.47 -1.17 17.78
C THR A 70 -9.41 -0.50 16.79
N GLY A 71 -10.64 -0.18 17.21
CA GLY A 71 -11.61 0.45 16.33
C GLY A 71 -11.19 1.87 15.91
N ALA A 72 -10.46 2.60 16.77
CA ALA A 72 -9.91 3.90 16.41
C ALA A 72 -8.84 3.76 15.33
N PHE A 73 -7.89 2.83 15.51
CA PHE A 73 -6.85 2.54 14.54
C PHE A 73 -7.40 2.27 13.14
N PHE A 74 -8.39 1.39 13.00
CA PHE A 74 -8.97 1.09 11.69
C PHE A 74 -9.79 2.23 11.10
N ARG A 75 -10.43 3.07 11.94
CA ARG A 75 -11.07 4.31 11.44
C ARG A 75 -10.04 5.31 10.90
N GLU A 76 -8.91 5.43 11.54
CA GLU A 76 -7.81 6.29 11.08
C GLU A 76 -7.23 5.76 9.76
N MET A 77 -7.05 4.44 9.61
CA MET A 77 -6.65 3.85 8.33
C MET A 77 -7.67 4.14 7.23
N ALA A 78 -8.96 3.95 7.49
CA ALA A 78 -10.01 4.26 6.51
C ALA A 78 -10.05 5.76 6.14
N ALA A 79 -9.81 6.64 7.08
CA ALA A 79 -9.69 8.08 6.83
C ALA A 79 -8.44 8.43 6.00
N GLY A 80 -7.33 7.73 6.25
CA GLY A 80 -6.11 7.83 5.45
C GLY A 80 -6.34 7.44 3.99
N GLU A 81 -7.08 6.34 3.74
CA GLU A 81 -7.45 5.94 2.38
C GLU A 81 -8.38 6.96 1.70
N ALA A 82 -9.32 7.55 2.43
CA ALA A 82 -10.18 8.62 1.90
C ALA A 82 -9.35 9.84 1.47
N GLU A 83 -8.36 10.22 2.25
CA GLU A 83 -7.44 11.32 1.90
C GLU A 83 -6.52 10.93 0.73
N ALA A 84 -5.97 9.70 0.72
CA ALA A 84 -5.16 9.21 -0.39
C ALA A 84 -5.94 9.23 -1.71
N LEU A 85 -7.22 8.83 -1.70
CA LEU A 85 -8.08 8.89 -2.88
C LEU A 85 -8.26 10.33 -3.38
N ARG A 86 -8.50 11.28 -2.47
CA ARG A 86 -8.61 12.71 -2.81
C ARG A 86 -7.31 13.25 -3.42
N LEU A 87 -6.16 12.85 -2.88
CA LEU A 87 -4.84 13.27 -3.36
C LEU A 87 -4.43 12.60 -4.69
N LEU A 88 -5.04 11.45 -5.02
CA LEU A 88 -4.79 10.76 -6.29
C LEU A 88 -5.46 11.47 -7.47
N GLU A 89 -6.59 12.15 -7.27
CA GLU A 89 -7.39 12.74 -8.36
C GLU A 89 -6.62 13.71 -9.27
N PRO A 90 -5.74 14.62 -8.78
CA PRO A 90 -4.96 15.47 -9.66
C PRO A 90 -4.00 14.68 -10.58
N PHE A 91 -3.42 13.57 -10.09
CA PHE A 91 -2.60 12.69 -10.92
C PHE A 91 -3.44 11.93 -11.93
N ALA A 92 -4.57 11.35 -11.51
CA ALA A 92 -5.50 10.65 -12.39
C ALA A 92 -5.98 11.55 -13.55
N ALA A 93 -6.32 12.81 -13.26
CA ALA A 93 -6.67 13.81 -14.26
C ALA A 93 -5.49 14.11 -15.21
N ALA A 94 -4.29 14.27 -14.67
CA ALA A 94 -3.09 14.58 -15.45
C ALA A 94 -2.69 13.47 -16.44
N VAL A 95 -2.99 12.19 -16.09
CA VAL A 95 -2.78 11.04 -16.98
C VAL A 95 -4.02 10.66 -17.80
N VAL A 96 -5.10 11.45 -17.70
CA VAL A 96 -6.36 11.26 -18.43
C VAL A 96 -6.97 9.88 -18.14
N LEU A 97 -7.10 9.54 -16.85
CA LEU A 97 -7.76 8.31 -16.43
C LEU A 97 -9.27 8.41 -16.71
N GLY A 98 -9.81 7.47 -17.49
CA GLY A 98 -11.25 7.35 -17.74
C GLY A 98 -12.00 6.69 -16.58
N ASP A 99 -13.34 6.87 -16.59
CA ASP A 99 -14.21 6.29 -15.57
C ASP A 99 -14.41 4.76 -15.73
N GLU A 100 -14.15 4.24 -16.93
CA GLU A 100 -14.33 2.82 -17.28
C GLU A 100 -13.02 2.02 -17.17
N TYR A 101 -12.09 2.43 -16.30
CA TYR A 101 -10.87 1.66 -16.09
C TYR A 101 -11.18 0.30 -15.46
N GLU A 102 -10.74 -0.78 -16.10
CA GLU A 102 -10.88 -2.15 -15.60
C GLU A 102 -9.56 -2.60 -14.94
N PRO A 103 -9.59 -2.94 -13.62
CA PRO A 103 -8.40 -3.39 -12.91
C PRO A 103 -7.80 -4.69 -13.46
N LEU A 104 -6.48 -4.75 -13.49
CA LEU A 104 -5.73 -5.94 -13.89
C LEU A 104 -5.80 -7.01 -12.80
N ALA A 105 -6.00 -8.27 -13.19
CA ALA A 105 -6.16 -9.38 -12.25
C ALA A 105 -4.99 -9.53 -11.26
N GLY A 106 -3.75 -9.33 -11.72
CA GLY A 106 -2.57 -9.39 -10.86
C GLY A 106 -2.53 -8.25 -9.84
N CYS A 107 -2.97 -7.04 -10.22
CA CYS A 107 -3.08 -5.91 -9.30
C CYS A 107 -4.23 -6.11 -8.30
N GLN A 108 -5.36 -6.68 -8.76
CA GLN A 108 -6.53 -6.96 -7.93
C GLN A 108 -6.24 -7.98 -6.82
N ALA A 109 -5.20 -8.78 -6.93
CA ALA A 109 -4.81 -9.76 -5.90
C ALA A 109 -4.44 -9.11 -4.57
N TYR A 110 -3.84 -7.90 -4.59
CA TYR A 110 -3.47 -7.16 -3.39
C TYR A 110 -4.72 -6.75 -2.56
N PRO A 111 -5.66 -5.95 -3.07
CA PRO A 111 -6.85 -5.57 -2.31
C PRO A 111 -7.78 -6.76 -2.00
N ALA A 112 -7.79 -7.81 -2.82
CA ALA A 112 -8.50 -9.05 -2.50
C ALA A 112 -7.94 -9.72 -1.24
N TYR A 113 -6.63 -9.70 -1.05
CA TYR A 113 -6.02 -10.22 0.17
C TYR A 113 -6.27 -9.31 1.38
N VAL A 114 -6.27 -8.00 1.22
CA VAL A 114 -6.67 -7.06 2.29
C VAL A 114 -8.12 -7.30 2.71
N ALA A 115 -9.04 -7.48 1.76
CA ALA A 115 -10.42 -7.84 2.05
C ALA A 115 -10.55 -9.20 2.75
N TRP A 116 -9.72 -10.19 2.35
CA TRP A 116 -9.66 -11.49 3.05
C TRP A 116 -9.21 -11.32 4.50
N LEU A 117 -8.18 -10.50 4.75
CA LEU A 117 -7.73 -10.17 6.11
C LEU A 117 -8.82 -9.45 6.90
N ALA A 118 -9.56 -8.53 6.28
CA ALA A 118 -10.66 -7.83 6.94
C ALA A 118 -11.77 -8.77 7.40
N LEU A 119 -12.06 -9.82 6.64
CA LEU A 119 -13.07 -10.83 6.98
C LEU A 119 -12.55 -11.89 7.97
N ASN A 120 -11.32 -12.36 7.82
CA ASN A 120 -10.82 -13.57 8.46
C ASN A 120 -9.65 -13.31 9.43
N GLY A 121 -8.91 -12.21 9.26
CA GLY A 121 -7.73 -11.88 10.06
C GLY A 121 -8.06 -11.30 11.43
N SER A 122 -7.04 -11.22 12.27
CA SER A 122 -7.05 -10.50 13.54
C SER A 122 -6.47 -9.09 13.35
N PRO A 123 -6.73 -8.15 14.31
CA PRO A 123 -6.12 -6.83 14.27
C PRO A 123 -4.59 -6.84 14.18
N ALA A 124 -3.94 -7.78 14.86
CA ALA A 124 -2.49 -7.92 14.84
C ALA A 124 -1.95 -8.39 13.47
N GLU A 125 -2.69 -9.24 12.75
CA GLU A 125 -2.33 -9.68 11.41
C GLU A 125 -2.35 -8.51 10.43
N VAL A 126 -3.41 -7.69 10.47
CA VAL A 126 -3.53 -6.50 9.63
C VAL A 126 -2.47 -5.47 10.00
N ALA A 127 -2.34 -5.14 11.28
CA ALA A 127 -1.39 -4.13 11.75
C ALA A 127 0.07 -4.48 11.36
N LEU A 128 0.50 -5.74 11.55
CA LEU A 128 1.85 -6.16 11.17
C LEU A 128 2.06 -6.18 9.65
N ALA A 129 1.05 -6.63 8.88
CA ALA A 129 1.13 -6.66 7.43
C ALA A 129 1.33 -5.25 6.85
N PHE A 130 0.53 -4.29 7.29
CA PHE A 130 0.65 -2.91 6.82
C PHE A 130 1.90 -2.20 7.36
N LEU A 131 2.24 -2.39 8.64
CA LEU A 131 3.44 -1.76 9.20
C LEU A 131 4.73 -2.24 8.52
N ALA A 132 4.81 -3.52 8.17
CA ALA A 132 5.95 -4.06 7.43
C ALA A 132 5.99 -3.57 5.97
N ASN A 133 4.83 -3.37 5.34
CA ASN A 133 4.71 -2.97 3.94
C ASN A 133 4.98 -1.47 3.72
N LEU A 134 4.54 -0.60 4.64
CA LEU A 134 4.57 0.86 4.49
C LEU A 134 5.96 1.44 4.19
N GLU A 135 7.02 0.86 4.71
CA GLU A 135 8.37 1.35 4.45
C GLU A 135 8.78 1.14 2.98
N SER A 136 8.48 -0.03 2.42
CA SER A 136 8.72 -0.36 1.01
C SER A 136 7.87 0.50 0.08
N TRP A 137 6.57 0.59 0.35
CA TRP A 137 5.65 1.43 -0.39
C TRP A 137 6.04 2.91 -0.35
N GLY A 138 6.39 3.43 0.83
CA GLY A 138 6.83 4.83 1.00
C GLY A 138 8.09 5.15 0.19
N ARG A 139 9.06 4.25 0.14
CA ARG A 139 10.26 4.40 -0.71
C ARG A 139 9.87 4.44 -2.20
N SER A 140 8.98 3.57 -2.64
CA SER A 140 8.49 3.54 -4.02
C SER A 140 7.75 4.85 -4.36
N CYS A 141 6.88 5.34 -3.46
CA CYS A 141 6.20 6.62 -3.62
C CYS A 141 7.17 7.80 -3.69
N ALA A 142 8.23 7.84 -2.86
CA ALA A 142 9.24 8.89 -2.93
C ALA A 142 9.93 8.93 -4.30
N ARG A 143 10.29 7.78 -4.86
CA ARG A 143 10.89 7.67 -6.20
C ARG A 143 9.91 8.12 -7.30
N MET A 144 8.66 7.68 -7.22
CA MET A 144 7.61 8.10 -8.17
C MET A 144 7.38 9.61 -8.12
N ARG A 145 7.29 10.18 -6.92
CA ARG A 145 7.19 11.64 -6.73
C ARG A 145 8.32 12.36 -7.44
N ASP A 146 9.55 11.96 -7.19
CA ASP A 146 10.74 12.64 -7.71
C ASP A 146 10.83 12.52 -9.25
N ALA A 147 10.46 11.38 -9.81
CA ALA A 147 10.42 11.16 -11.26
C ALA A 147 9.28 11.93 -11.95
N LEU A 148 8.11 12.03 -11.32
CA LEU A 148 6.90 12.62 -11.94
C LEU A 148 6.76 14.13 -11.71
N ARG A 149 7.28 14.67 -10.61
CA ARG A 149 7.16 16.10 -10.26
C ARG A 149 7.60 17.07 -11.35
N PRO A 150 8.72 16.87 -12.06
CA PRO A 150 9.16 17.77 -13.12
C PRO A 150 8.16 17.88 -14.28
N ARG A 151 7.42 16.82 -14.57
CA ARG A 151 6.46 16.75 -15.68
C ARG A 151 5.05 17.16 -15.27
N TYR A 152 4.60 16.75 -14.09
CA TYR A 152 3.18 16.85 -13.68
C TYR A 152 2.93 17.90 -12.59
N GLY A 153 3.98 18.41 -11.95
CA GLY A 153 3.88 19.44 -10.91
C GLY A 153 3.50 18.92 -9.53
N ALA A 154 3.54 19.79 -8.54
CA ALA A 154 3.36 19.44 -7.13
C ALA A 154 1.97 18.87 -6.81
N ALA A 155 0.91 19.42 -7.41
CA ALA A 155 -0.46 18.96 -7.14
C ALA A 155 -0.68 17.50 -7.59
N ALA A 156 -0.14 17.12 -8.74
CA ALA A 156 -0.27 15.76 -9.27
C ALA A 156 0.54 14.72 -8.48
N VAL A 157 1.60 15.13 -7.78
CA VAL A 157 2.42 14.21 -6.99
C VAL A 157 2.08 14.20 -5.49
N ALA A 158 1.05 14.93 -5.06
CA ALA A 158 0.64 15.03 -3.66
C ALA A 158 0.27 13.65 -3.04
N PHE A 159 -0.30 12.76 -3.84
CA PHE A 159 -0.55 11.37 -3.47
C PHE A 159 0.73 10.65 -3.04
N PHE A 160 1.78 10.78 -3.82
CA PHE A 160 3.07 10.16 -3.52
C PHE A 160 3.77 10.80 -2.32
N ASP A 161 3.64 12.12 -2.13
CA ASP A 161 4.15 12.83 -0.95
C ASP A 161 3.49 12.31 0.33
N PHE A 162 2.19 12.00 0.29
CA PHE A 162 1.42 11.49 1.42
C PHE A 162 1.99 10.17 1.97
N PHE A 163 2.38 9.25 1.10
CA PHE A 163 2.94 7.95 1.49
C PHE A 163 4.45 7.95 1.70
N ALA A 164 5.18 8.93 1.16
CA ALA A 164 6.64 8.99 1.26
C ALA A 164 7.15 9.25 2.70
N ALA A 165 6.29 9.75 3.59
CA ALA A 165 6.63 10.07 4.98
C ALA A 165 5.76 9.26 5.95
N PRO A 166 6.18 8.08 6.41
CA PRO A 166 5.43 7.29 7.36
C PRO A 166 5.25 8.02 8.69
N SER A 167 4.06 7.87 9.30
CA SER A 167 3.73 8.48 10.59
C SER A 167 4.28 7.67 11.76
N ALA A 168 5.05 8.30 12.64
CA ALA A 168 5.51 7.68 13.88
C ALA A 168 4.33 7.24 14.79
N ALA A 169 3.23 8.00 14.78
CA ALA A 169 2.02 7.66 15.52
C ALA A 169 1.38 6.37 15.00
N PHE A 170 1.39 6.14 13.69
CA PHE A 170 0.92 4.89 13.10
C PHE A 170 1.75 3.69 13.57
N GLU A 171 3.07 3.81 13.60
CA GLU A 171 3.95 2.73 14.07
C GLU A 171 3.66 2.38 15.54
N GLU A 172 3.53 3.36 16.42
CA GLU A 172 3.22 3.15 17.83
C GLU A 172 1.87 2.42 18.02
N GLN A 173 0.83 2.89 17.35
CA GLN A 173 -0.50 2.28 17.41
C GLN A 173 -0.50 0.84 16.85
N ALA A 174 0.18 0.61 15.73
CA ALA A 174 0.30 -0.71 15.13
C ALA A 174 1.04 -1.69 16.05
N LEU A 175 2.15 -1.29 16.68
CA LEU A 175 2.90 -2.11 17.63
C LEU A 175 2.04 -2.51 18.84
N ALA A 176 1.19 -1.61 19.34
CA ALA A 176 0.26 -1.92 20.43
C ALA A 176 -0.73 -3.04 20.05
N LEU A 177 -1.26 -3.01 18.81
CA LEU A 177 -2.14 -4.05 18.29
C LEU A 177 -1.42 -5.38 18.04
N ILE A 178 -0.22 -5.32 17.48
CA ILE A 178 0.63 -6.49 17.20
C ILE A 178 0.90 -7.27 18.49
N ALA A 179 1.13 -6.58 19.62
CA ALA A 179 1.40 -7.19 20.91
C ALA A 179 0.26 -8.09 21.42
N THR A 180 -0.97 -7.92 20.93
CA THR A 180 -2.14 -8.70 21.36
C THR A 180 -2.37 -9.97 20.55
N GLY A 181 -1.63 -10.19 19.46
CA GLY A 181 -1.90 -11.24 18.49
C GLY A 181 -0.96 -12.44 18.56
N LYS A 182 -1.21 -13.37 17.64
CA LYS A 182 -0.37 -14.58 17.48
C LYS A 182 0.77 -14.28 16.49
N PRO A 183 2.05 -14.38 16.91
CA PRO A 183 3.19 -14.05 16.03
C PRO A 183 3.21 -14.81 14.71
N ALA A 184 2.89 -16.10 14.72
CA ALA A 184 2.97 -16.93 13.52
C ALA A 184 1.99 -16.53 12.43
N SER A 185 0.74 -16.20 12.78
CA SER A 185 -0.27 -15.76 11.81
C SER A 185 0.03 -14.34 11.31
N ALA A 186 0.46 -13.44 12.19
CA ALA A 186 0.83 -12.07 11.82
C ALA A 186 2.04 -12.05 10.86
N ARG A 187 3.07 -12.87 11.10
CA ARG A 187 4.21 -13.04 10.17
C ARG A 187 3.75 -13.55 8.80
N ARG A 188 2.84 -14.54 8.77
CA ARG A 188 2.28 -15.03 7.51
C ARG A 188 1.53 -13.93 6.76
N ALA A 189 0.73 -13.14 7.46
CA ALA A 189 -0.02 -12.04 6.85
C ALA A 189 0.92 -11.01 6.20
N ALA A 190 1.99 -10.61 6.89
CA ALA A 190 2.98 -9.69 6.35
C ALA A 190 3.70 -10.26 5.10
N ARG A 191 4.12 -11.52 5.13
CA ARG A 191 4.77 -12.15 3.96
C ARG A 191 3.85 -12.21 2.74
N LEU A 192 2.57 -12.53 2.94
CA LEU A 192 1.62 -12.62 1.84
C LEU A 192 1.29 -11.24 1.29
N LEU A 193 1.08 -10.21 2.13
CA LEU A 193 0.82 -8.87 1.65
C LEU A 193 1.99 -8.33 0.81
N GLN A 194 3.23 -8.54 1.28
CA GLN A 194 4.43 -8.12 0.55
C GLN A 194 4.61 -8.87 -0.78
N ALA A 195 4.23 -10.15 -0.82
CA ALA A 195 4.26 -10.94 -2.06
C ALA A 195 3.21 -10.42 -3.07
N TYR A 196 2.03 -10.01 -2.60
CA TYR A 196 1.00 -9.41 -3.46
C TYR A 196 1.39 -8.01 -3.93
N GLU A 197 2.09 -7.21 -3.11
CA GLU A 197 2.67 -5.95 -3.57
C GLU A 197 3.67 -6.17 -4.73
N LEU A 198 4.55 -7.16 -4.60
CA LEU A 198 5.47 -7.49 -5.67
C LEU A 198 4.73 -7.93 -6.94
N LEU A 199 3.69 -8.76 -6.81
CA LEU A 199 2.84 -9.16 -7.95
C LEU A 199 2.16 -7.94 -8.59
N TYR A 200 1.70 -6.98 -7.80
CA TYR A 200 1.17 -5.71 -8.30
C TYR A 200 2.19 -4.99 -9.20
N TRP A 201 3.42 -4.80 -8.71
CA TRP A 201 4.46 -4.15 -9.49
C TRP A 201 4.87 -4.94 -10.74
N ASP A 202 5.00 -6.27 -10.61
CA ASP A 202 5.30 -7.17 -11.76
C ASP A 202 4.19 -7.01 -12.83
N THR A 203 2.91 -7.01 -12.42
CA THR A 203 1.76 -6.85 -13.34
C THR A 203 1.78 -5.50 -14.06
N LEU A 204 2.07 -4.41 -13.35
CA LEU A 204 2.21 -3.09 -13.98
C LEU A 204 3.38 -3.03 -14.97
N ALA A 205 4.48 -3.70 -14.65
CA ALA A 205 5.66 -3.73 -15.50
C ALA A 205 5.44 -4.53 -16.80
N ASP A 206 4.54 -5.50 -16.81
CA ASP A 206 4.16 -6.23 -18.02
C ASP A 206 3.47 -5.34 -19.06
N GLY A 207 2.85 -4.24 -18.62
CA GLY A 207 2.25 -3.20 -19.47
C GLY A 207 3.22 -2.16 -20.02
N LEU A 208 4.53 -2.33 -19.85
CA LEU A 208 5.55 -1.37 -20.33
C LEU A 208 6.01 -1.62 -21.80
N HIS A 209 5.38 -2.55 -22.53
CA HIS A 209 5.75 -2.96 -23.89
C HIS A 209 4.93 -2.26 -24.94
#